data_4b54b831da5c2c44711b1b063ff3404f
#
_entry.id   4b54b831da5c2c44711b1b063ff3404f
#
_cell.length_a   1.000
_cell.length_b   1.000
_cell.length_c   1.000
_cell.angle_alpha   90.00
_cell.angle_beta   90.00
_cell.angle_gamma   90.00
#
_symmetry.space_group_name_H-M   'P 1'
#
loop_
_entity.id
_entity.type
_entity.pdbx_description
1 polymer ?
#
loop_
_entity_poly.entity_id
_entity_poly.type
_entity_poly.pdbx_seq_one_letter_code
_entity_poly.pdbx_strand_id
1 'polypeptide(L)'
;ISKFGGHVDKFLGDGIMAYFGVLKESAQHGAQALQAMEDIIKASDQWNADRARLGQDPVVIHASCASGPIVFGVIGESHRLEYTVIGDAANISAKMEKQTKIEGVRAIATAQTLKSALDHGYETAKVRWELRQNRQVGGVEKTMDVIVLKEI
;
A
#
# COMPACT_ATOMS: atom_id res chain seq x y z
N ILE A 1 -3.75 -8.41 -5.34
CA ILE A 1 -4.72 -7.37 -4.94
C ILE A 1 -6.09 -8.01 -4.83
N SER A 2 -6.70 -8.48 -5.91
CA SER A 2 -8.08 -9.01 -5.95
C SER A 2 -8.31 -10.21 -5.03
N LYS A 3 -7.31 -11.09 -4.84
CA LYS A 3 -7.32 -12.22 -3.91
C LYS A 3 -7.64 -11.79 -2.47
N PHE A 4 -7.28 -10.56 -2.08
CA PHE A 4 -7.52 -9.98 -0.76
C PHE A 4 -8.69 -8.98 -0.75
N GLY A 5 -9.56 -8.99 -1.77
CA GLY A 5 -10.72 -8.10 -1.84
C GLY A 5 -10.40 -6.66 -2.25
N GLY A 6 -9.20 -6.39 -2.71
CA GLY A 6 -8.82 -5.10 -3.28
C GLY A 6 -9.21 -4.99 -4.76
N HIS A 7 -9.33 -3.75 -5.23
CA HIS A 7 -9.65 -3.41 -6.61
C HIS A 7 -8.57 -2.52 -7.19
N VAL A 8 -8.13 -2.83 -8.40
CA VAL A 8 -7.20 -1.96 -9.14
C VAL A 8 -7.97 -0.74 -9.63
N ASP A 9 -7.48 0.44 -9.27
CA ASP A 9 -8.03 1.71 -9.75
C ASP A 9 -7.47 2.04 -11.13
N LYS A 10 -6.15 2.17 -11.20
CA LYS A 10 -5.47 2.51 -12.46
C LYS A 10 -4.00 2.09 -12.44
N PHE A 11 -3.43 2.08 -13.64
CA PHE A 11 -1.98 1.97 -13.83
C PHE A 11 -1.36 3.38 -13.88
N LEU A 12 -0.23 3.55 -13.22
CA LEU A 12 0.53 4.81 -13.10
C LEU A 12 1.95 4.58 -13.63
N GLY A 13 2.08 4.55 -14.96
CA GLY A 13 3.33 4.12 -15.59
C GLY A 13 3.62 2.64 -15.29
N ASP A 14 4.68 2.37 -14.56
CA ASP A 14 5.05 1.04 -14.06
C ASP A 14 4.41 0.68 -12.70
N GLY A 15 3.65 1.60 -12.13
CA GLY A 15 2.95 1.42 -10.85
C GLY A 15 1.49 1.05 -10.99
N ILE A 16 0.90 0.60 -9.89
CA ILE A 16 -0.52 0.26 -9.78
C ILE A 16 -1.10 0.95 -8.56
N MET A 17 -2.21 1.67 -8.75
CA MET A 17 -3.04 2.18 -7.66
C MET A 17 -4.20 1.21 -7.43
N ALA A 18 -4.45 0.89 -6.16
CA ALA A 18 -5.54 0.01 -5.76
C ALA A 18 -6.17 0.49 -4.46
N TYR A 19 -7.41 0.08 -4.22
CA TYR A 19 -8.14 0.41 -3.00
C TYR A 19 -8.84 -0.82 -2.42
N PHE A 20 -9.12 -0.75 -1.11
CA PHE A 20 -9.78 -1.79 -0.34
C PHE A 20 -10.96 -1.20 0.43
N GLY A 21 -12.06 -1.96 0.57
CA GLY A 21 -13.21 -1.56 1.36
C GLY A 21 -14.11 -0.48 0.72
N VAL A 22 -14.01 -0.24 -0.58
CA VAL A 22 -14.77 0.80 -1.31
C VAL A 22 -16.00 0.22 -1.99
N LEU A 23 -15.82 -0.64 -3.00
CA LEU A 23 -16.95 -1.21 -3.76
C LEU A 23 -17.74 -2.22 -2.94
N LYS A 24 -17.04 -2.95 -2.07
CA LYS A 24 -17.64 -3.80 -1.05
C LYS A 24 -17.12 -3.32 0.28
N GLU A 25 -18.00 -2.69 1.05
CA GLU A 25 -17.65 -2.22 2.39
C GLU A 25 -17.07 -3.38 3.21
N SER A 26 -15.91 -3.16 3.78
CA SER A 26 -15.20 -4.15 4.57
C SER A 26 -14.50 -3.48 5.74
N ALA A 27 -14.90 -3.84 6.93
CA ALA A 27 -14.20 -3.44 8.15
C ALA A 27 -12.74 -3.97 8.18
N GLN A 28 -12.45 -5.04 7.42
CA GLN A 28 -11.14 -5.67 7.33
C GLN A 28 -10.21 -5.02 6.29
N HIS A 29 -10.58 -3.87 5.68
CA HIS A 29 -9.80 -3.24 4.61
C HIS A 29 -8.32 -3.03 4.95
N GLY A 30 -8.00 -2.66 6.20
CA GLY A 30 -6.61 -2.52 6.67
C GLY A 30 -5.85 -3.85 6.66
N ALA A 31 -6.46 -4.92 7.18
CA ALA A 31 -5.88 -6.26 7.16
C ALA A 31 -5.67 -6.78 5.73
N GLN A 32 -6.69 -6.61 4.89
CA GLN A 32 -6.66 -7.00 3.48
C GLN A 32 -5.54 -6.30 2.72
N ALA A 33 -5.35 -5.00 2.95
CA ALA A 33 -4.28 -4.22 2.33
C ALA A 33 -2.89 -4.70 2.77
N LEU A 34 -2.65 -4.89 4.08
CA LEU A 34 -1.37 -5.37 4.59
C LEU A 34 -1.04 -6.77 4.08
N GLN A 35 -2.00 -7.69 4.07
CA GLN A 35 -1.83 -9.04 3.53
C GLN A 35 -1.53 -9.03 2.03
N ALA A 36 -2.19 -8.16 1.27
CA ALA A 36 -1.91 -8.00 -0.15
C ALA A 36 -0.47 -7.49 -0.40
N MET A 37 -0.02 -6.53 0.39
CA MET A 37 1.36 -6.02 0.30
C MET A 37 2.39 -7.10 0.63
N GLU A 38 2.17 -7.88 1.69
CA GLU A 38 3.03 -9.01 2.06
C GLU A 38 3.12 -10.06 0.94
N ASP A 39 1.98 -10.40 0.36
CA ASP A 39 1.91 -11.37 -0.75
C ASP A 39 2.59 -10.84 -2.02
N ILE A 40 2.47 -9.55 -2.32
CA ILE A 40 3.16 -8.89 -3.43
C ILE A 40 4.68 -8.95 -3.26
N ILE A 41 5.19 -8.61 -2.08
CA ILE A 41 6.63 -8.66 -1.81
C ILE A 41 7.16 -10.09 -1.93
N LYS A 42 6.46 -11.08 -1.36
CA LYS A 42 6.81 -12.49 -1.49
C LYS A 42 6.78 -12.98 -2.94
N ALA A 43 5.76 -12.60 -3.70
CA ALA A 43 5.66 -12.97 -5.12
C ALA A 43 6.79 -12.33 -5.95
N SER A 44 7.18 -11.09 -5.62
CA SER A 44 8.32 -10.40 -6.23
C SER A 44 9.64 -11.16 -6.00
N ASP A 45 9.85 -11.69 -4.79
CA ASP A 45 11.05 -12.46 -4.48
C ASP A 45 11.11 -13.77 -5.28
N GLN A 46 9.98 -14.47 -5.37
CA GLN A 46 9.89 -15.68 -6.19
C GLN A 46 10.15 -15.38 -7.67
N TRP A 47 9.55 -14.31 -8.19
CA TRP A 47 9.77 -13.88 -9.56
C TRP A 47 11.22 -13.51 -9.83
N ASN A 48 11.88 -12.81 -8.91
CA ASN A 48 13.28 -12.47 -9.02
C ASN A 48 14.20 -13.71 -8.97
N ALA A 49 13.86 -14.74 -8.20
CA ALA A 49 14.57 -16.01 -8.21
C ALA A 49 14.47 -16.70 -9.60
N ASP A 50 13.32 -16.65 -10.23
CA ASP A 50 13.14 -17.19 -11.59
C ASP A 50 13.86 -16.35 -12.64
N ARG A 51 13.85 -15.01 -12.51
CA ARG A 51 14.64 -14.10 -13.38
C ARG A 51 16.13 -14.37 -13.29
N ALA A 52 16.66 -14.57 -12.08
CA ALA A 52 18.08 -14.90 -11.89
C ALA A 52 18.51 -16.19 -12.60
N ARG A 53 17.64 -17.21 -12.60
CA ARG A 53 17.90 -18.47 -13.35
C ARG A 53 17.98 -18.24 -14.86
N LEU A 54 17.35 -17.17 -15.36
CA LEU A 54 17.37 -16.77 -16.77
C LEU A 54 18.44 -15.73 -17.08
N GLY A 55 19.30 -15.37 -16.12
CA GLY A 55 20.33 -14.35 -16.28
C GLY A 55 19.77 -12.93 -16.44
N GLN A 56 18.57 -12.67 -15.93
CA GLN A 56 17.93 -11.37 -16.00
C GLN A 56 18.12 -10.58 -14.70
N ASP A 57 18.22 -9.26 -14.80
CA ASP A 57 18.35 -8.38 -13.65
C ASP A 57 17.10 -8.42 -12.75
N PRO A 58 17.28 -8.29 -11.42
CA PRO A 58 16.15 -8.25 -10.50
C PRO A 58 15.31 -6.98 -10.69
N VAL A 59 14.00 -7.10 -10.42
CA VAL A 59 13.07 -5.98 -10.37
C VAL A 59 12.69 -5.72 -8.92
N VAL A 60 12.90 -4.49 -8.44
CA VAL A 60 12.54 -4.10 -7.08
C VAL A 60 11.13 -3.51 -7.08
N ILE A 61 10.22 -4.13 -6.37
CA ILE A 61 8.86 -3.65 -6.15
C ILE A 61 8.78 -2.95 -4.80
N HIS A 62 8.26 -1.73 -4.80
CA HIS A 62 7.92 -0.97 -3.60
C HIS A 62 6.42 -0.89 -3.44
N ALA A 63 5.92 -1.03 -2.23
CA ALA A 63 4.50 -0.95 -1.91
C ALA A 63 4.25 0.03 -0.77
N SER A 64 3.18 0.82 -0.88
CA SER A 64 2.76 1.75 0.16
C SER A 64 1.25 1.72 0.33
N CYS A 65 0.78 1.95 1.55
CA CYS A 65 -0.64 1.96 1.87
C CYS A 65 -0.97 2.98 2.97
N ALA A 66 -2.10 3.65 2.83
CA ALA A 66 -2.67 4.50 3.86
C ALA A 66 -4.16 4.21 4.05
N SER A 67 -4.62 4.18 5.30
CA SER A 67 -6.03 4.07 5.64
C SER A 67 -6.58 5.42 6.08
N GLY A 68 -7.77 5.75 5.63
CA GLY A 68 -8.47 6.97 5.97
C GLY A 68 -9.66 7.23 5.06
N PRO A 69 -10.42 8.30 5.30
CA PRO A 69 -11.55 8.67 4.46
C PRO A 69 -11.11 8.95 3.02
N ILE A 70 -11.87 8.41 2.09
CA ILE A 70 -11.74 8.67 0.66
C ILE A 70 -13.11 8.87 0.03
N VAL A 71 -13.16 9.61 -1.05
CA VAL A 71 -14.33 9.75 -1.92
C VAL A 71 -14.08 8.91 -3.16
N PHE A 72 -15.04 8.05 -3.49
CA PHE A 72 -15.03 7.24 -4.71
C PHE A 72 -16.16 7.67 -5.62
N GLY A 73 -15.88 7.85 -6.89
CA GLY A 73 -16.89 8.21 -7.87
C GLY A 73 -16.30 8.60 -9.22
N VAL A 74 -17.19 9.14 -10.06
CA VAL A 74 -16.81 9.71 -11.35
C VAL A 74 -16.24 11.10 -11.10
N ILE A 75 -14.99 11.30 -11.44
CA ILE A 75 -14.27 12.56 -11.26
C ILE A 75 -13.75 13.03 -12.60
N GLY A 76 -13.92 14.33 -12.89
CA GLY A 76 -13.41 14.94 -14.11
C GLY A 76 -14.37 15.95 -14.70
N GLU A 77 -14.06 16.39 -15.89
CA GLU A 77 -14.86 17.30 -16.70
C GLU A 77 -15.56 16.54 -17.84
N SER A 78 -16.51 17.19 -18.51
CA SER A 78 -17.39 16.60 -19.53
C SER A 78 -16.70 15.79 -20.63
N HIS A 79 -15.42 16.03 -20.88
CA HIS A 79 -14.63 15.34 -21.90
C HIS A 79 -13.65 14.29 -21.33
N ARG A 80 -13.47 14.23 -19.99
CA ARG A 80 -12.60 13.28 -19.33
C ARG A 80 -13.15 12.94 -17.97
N LEU A 81 -13.85 11.82 -17.91
CA LEU A 81 -14.42 11.27 -16.67
C LEU A 81 -13.67 9.99 -16.31
N GLU A 82 -13.24 9.90 -15.07
CA GLU A 82 -12.58 8.71 -14.52
C GLU A 82 -13.32 8.25 -13.26
N TYR A 83 -13.56 6.95 -13.15
CA TYR A 83 -13.91 6.34 -11.87
C TYR A 83 -12.61 6.20 -11.07
N THR A 84 -12.53 6.87 -9.95
CA THR A 84 -11.33 6.87 -9.11
C THR A 84 -11.62 7.23 -7.67
N VAL A 85 -10.61 7.09 -6.82
CA VAL A 85 -10.64 7.54 -5.42
C VAL A 85 -9.82 8.82 -5.27
N ILE A 86 -10.34 9.75 -4.47
CA ILE A 86 -9.62 10.95 -4.01
C ILE A 86 -9.71 11.05 -2.49
N GLY A 87 -8.72 11.65 -1.88
CA GLY A 87 -8.67 11.90 -0.44
C GLY A 87 -7.26 11.88 0.11
N ASP A 88 -7.13 12.27 1.36
CA ASP A 88 -5.83 12.35 2.03
C ASP A 88 -5.11 10.99 2.08
N ALA A 89 -5.84 9.91 2.32
CA ALA A 89 -5.26 8.57 2.33
C ALA A 89 -4.61 8.20 0.99
N ALA A 90 -5.27 8.51 -0.14
CA ALA A 90 -4.71 8.28 -1.48
C ALA A 90 -3.44 9.10 -1.71
N ASN A 91 -3.46 10.39 -1.34
CA ASN A 91 -2.31 11.28 -1.47
C ASN A 91 -1.14 10.86 -0.56
N ILE A 92 -1.42 10.48 0.69
CA ILE A 92 -0.40 10.01 1.64
C ILE A 92 0.23 8.72 1.12
N SER A 93 -0.58 7.76 0.65
CA SER A 93 -0.07 6.50 0.09
C SER A 93 0.91 6.77 -1.06
N ALA A 94 0.54 7.63 -2.02
CA ALA A 94 1.42 7.98 -3.14
C ALA A 94 2.74 8.65 -2.71
N LYS A 95 2.70 9.50 -1.67
CA LYS A 95 3.91 10.14 -1.11
C LYS A 95 4.79 9.14 -0.35
N MET A 96 4.19 8.17 0.32
CA MET A 96 4.91 7.15 1.08
C MET A 96 5.65 6.14 0.21
N GLU A 97 5.30 5.98 -1.06
CA GLU A 97 6.08 5.11 -1.95
C GLU A 97 7.56 5.52 -1.98
N LYS A 98 7.84 6.83 -2.09
CA LYS A 98 9.22 7.34 -2.03
C LYS A 98 9.87 7.17 -0.65
N GLN A 99 9.08 7.17 0.41
CA GLN A 99 9.56 6.97 1.77
C GLN A 99 10.13 5.56 1.98
N THR A 100 9.70 4.55 1.22
CA THR A 100 10.26 3.20 1.29
C THR A 100 11.77 3.18 1.10
N LYS A 101 12.27 4.00 0.17
CA LYS A 101 13.72 4.13 -0.12
C LYS A 101 14.47 4.78 1.03
N ILE A 102 13.88 5.79 1.66
CA ILE A 102 14.46 6.49 2.82
C ILE A 102 14.53 5.57 4.04
N GLU A 103 13.49 4.78 4.25
CA GLU A 103 13.40 3.81 5.34
C GLU A 103 14.20 2.52 5.08
N GLY A 104 14.69 2.32 3.86
CA GLY A 104 15.42 1.11 3.47
C GLY A 104 14.55 -0.16 3.46
N VAL A 105 13.28 -0.02 3.05
CA VAL A 105 12.30 -1.12 3.05
C VAL A 105 11.56 -1.19 1.72
N ARG A 106 10.90 -2.31 1.46
CA ARG A 106 10.09 -2.48 0.25
C ARG A 106 8.58 -2.22 0.47
N ALA A 107 8.12 -2.28 1.71
CA ALA A 107 6.71 -2.02 2.02
C ALA A 107 6.56 -1.13 3.24
N ILE A 108 5.68 -0.13 3.15
CA ILE A 108 5.39 0.86 4.19
C ILE A 108 3.88 1.15 4.24
N ALA A 109 3.34 1.33 5.43
CA ALA A 109 1.96 1.77 5.61
C ALA A 109 1.84 2.78 6.75
N THR A 110 0.70 3.46 6.86
CA THR A 110 0.42 4.32 8.01
C THR A 110 0.13 3.49 9.26
N ALA A 111 0.45 4.01 10.44
CA ALA A 111 0.07 3.38 11.72
C ALA A 111 -1.46 3.21 11.84
N GLN A 112 -2.24 4.08 11.19
CA GLN A 112 -3.70 3.94 11.12
C GLN A 112 -4.12 2.65 10.39
N THR A 113 -3.38 2.24 9.35
CA THR A 113 -3.63 0.96 8.66
C THR A 113 -3.38 -0.23 9.59
N LEU A 114 -2.29 -0.19 10.38
CA LEU A 114 -2.04 -1.23 11.38
C LEU A 114 -3.15 -1.29 12.42
N LYS A 115 -3.56 -0.12 12.95
CA LYS A 115 -4.67 -0.06 13.92
C LYS A 115 -5.93 -0.70 13.35
N SER A 116 -6.34 -0.33 12.14
CA SER A 116 -7.49 -0.93 11.46
C SER A 116 -7.35 -2.44 11.30
N ALA A 117 -6.17 -2.93 10.96
CA ALA A 117 -5.91 -4.35 10.79
C ALA A 117 -6.04 -5.12 12.12
N LEU A 118 -5.50 -4.57 13.21
CA LEU A 118 -5.55 -5.18 14.54
C LEU A 118 -6.96 -5.16 15.13
N ASP A 119 -7.69 -4.07 14.99
CA ASP A 119 -9.07 -3.92 15.46
C ASP A 119 -10.01 -4.97 14.79
N HIS A 120 -9.60 -5.54 13.66
CA HIS A 120 -10.36 -6.55 12.92
C HIS A 120 -9.67 -7.91 12.83
N GLY A 121 -8.81 -8.23 13.80
CA GLY A 121 -8.32 -9.59 14.07
C GLY A 121 -7.06 -9.99 13.29
N TYR A 122 -6.36 -9.07 12.62
CA TYR A 122 -5.10 -9.40 11.97
C TYR A 122 -3.91 -9.28 12.94
N GLU A 123 -3.87 -10.14 13.97
CA GLU A 123 -2.86 -10.10 15.03
C GLU A 123 -1.42 -10.36 14.53
N THR A 124 -1.24 -11.15 13.48
CA THR A 124 0.08 -11.42 12.89
C THR A 124 0.76 -10.16 12.34
N ALA A 125 -0.01 -9.09 12.10
CA ALA A 125 0.57 -7.80 11.71
C ALA A 125 1.57 -7.27 12.74
N LYS A 126 1.36 -7.50 14.04
CA LYS A 126 2.28 -7.09 15.12
C LYS A 126 3.67 -7.71 14.98
N VAL A 127 3.77 -8.91 14.42
CA VAL A 127 5.05 -9.62 14.24
C VAL A 127 5.71 -9.20 12.94
N ARG A 128 4.92 -9.05 11.89
CA ARG A 128 5.43 -8.80 10.53
C ARG A 128 5.76 -7.34 10.26
N TRP A 129 5.09 -6.42 10.95
CA TRP A 129 5.23 -4.98 10.75
C TRP A 129 5.87 -4.32 11.96
N GLU A 130 6.81 -3.41 11.71
CA GLU A 130 7.54 -2.62 12.71
C GLU A 130 7.05 -1.18 12.70
N LEU A 131 6.69 -0.66 13.87
CA LEU A 131 6.31 0.74 14.04
C LEU A 131 7.55 1.62 14.04
N ARG A 132 7.54 2.66 13.22
CA ARG A 132 8.53 3.74 13.19
C ARG A 132 7.83 5.07 13.44
N GLN A 133 8.15 5.70 14.55
CA GLN A 133 7.48 6.91 15.01
C GLN A 133 8.08 8.17 14.40
N ASN A 134 7.25 9.23 14.33
CA ASN A 134 7.64 10.60 13.97
C ASN A 134 8.42 10.70 12.64
N ARG A 135 7.97 9.98 11.60
CA ARG A 135 8.61 10.05 10.28
C ARG A 135 8.11 11.26 9.50
N GLN A 136 9.04 12.00 8.93
CA GLN A 136 8.72 13.07 7.97
C GLN A 136 8.57 12.47 6.59
N VAL A 137 7.34 12.40 6.10
CA VAL A 137 7.04 11.96 4.73
C VAL A 137 7.09 13.17 3.81
N GLY A 138 7.83 13.07 2.71
CA GLY A 138 8.00 14.19 1.78
C GLY A 138 6.67 14.71 1.24
N GLY A 139 6.44 16.02 1.37
CA GLY A 139 5.19 16.67 0.96
C GLY A 139 4.00 16.48 1.93
N VAL A 140 4.24 15.94 3.13
CA VAL A 140 3.29 15.93 4.25
C VAL A 140 3.79 16.92 5.29
N GLU A 141 2.93 17.85 5.71
CA GLU A 141 3.34 18.95 6.61
C GLU A 141 3.75 18.46 7.99
N LYS A 142 3.04 17.48 8.52
CA LYS A 142 3.28 16.95 9.87
C LYS A 142 3.99 15.61 9.80
N THR A 143 4.84 15.34 10.79
CA THR A 143 5.37 13.99 11.01
C THR A 143 4.24 13.02 11.30
N MET A 144 4.44 11.77 10.95
CA MET A 144 3.47 10.72 11.18
C MET A 144 4.14 9.41 11.58
N ASP A 145 3.40 8.57 12.25
CA ASP A 145 3.82 7.21 12.55
C ASP A 145 3.52 6.30 11.35
N VAL A 146 4.53 5.55 10.97
CA VAL A 146 4.43 4.57 9.88
C VAL A 146 4.78 3.18 10.38
N ILE A 147 4.38 2.18 9.64
CA ILE A 147 4.81 0.80 9.83
C ILE A 147 5.56 0.32 8.59
N VAL A 148 6.56 -0.49 8.78
CA VAL A 148 7.36 -1.07 7.70
C VAL A 148 7.35 -2.59 7.80
N LEU A 149 7.30 -3.26 6.64
CA LEU A 149 7.36 -4.71 6.58
C LEU A 149 8.79 -5.15 6.91
N LYS A 150 8.91 -6.04 7.90
CA LYS A 150 10.19 -6.66 8.22
C LYS A 150 10.57 -7.63 7.12
N GLU A 151 11.79 -7.55 6.66
CA GLU A 151 12.40 -8.61 5.84
C GLU A 151 12.70 -9.81 6.76
N ILE A 152 12.23 -10.97 6.35
CA ILE A 152 12.44 -12.25 7.08
C ILE A 152 13.53 -13.01 6.34
#